data_dc8750110098a1fdfce93c9e06893596
#
_entry.id   dc8750110098a1fdfce93c9e06893596
#
_cell.length_a   1.000
_cell.length_b   1.000
_cell.length_c   1.000
_cell.angle_alpha   90.00
_cell.angle_beta   90.00
_cell.angle_gamma   90.00
#
_symmetry.space_group_name_H-M   'P 1'
#
loop_
_entity.id
_entity.type
_entity.pdbx_description
1 polymer ?
#
loop_
_entity_poly.entity_id
_entity_poly.type
_entity_poly.pdbx_seq_one_letter_code
_entity_poly.pdbx_strand_id
1 'polypeptide(L)'
;MDKIIIKGAQFMCNIGASKGERAKKQNIVVDAELFLNLSKASSTNDIRHTINYLEIHSLMKDIAEKKEYKLIETLAENIAIGILKNSSIKKVVVRIKKPMALAKKNVKYAAVEITRN
;
A
#
# COMPACT_ATOMS: atom_id res chain seq x y z
N MET A 1 12.90 -9.98 12.56
CA MET A 1 11.42 -9.96 12.69
C MET A 1 10.81 -10.47 11.41
N ASP A 2 9.75 -11.24 11.54
CA ASP A 2 9.05 -11.80 10.39
C ASP A 2 8.22 -10.73 9.69
N LYS A 3 7.77 -11.01 8.46
CA LYS A 3 6.92 -10.08 7.74
C LYS A 3 5.95 -10.81 6.82
N ILE A 4 4.81 -10.17 6.60
CA ILE A 4 3.85 -10.53 5.56
C ILE A 4 4.10 -9.59 4.38
N ILE A 5 4.15 -10.14 3.19
CA ILE A 5 4.39 -9.36 1.97
C ILE A 5 3.15 -9.42 1.10
N ILE A 6 2.63 -8.25 0.73
CA ILE A 6 1.59 -8.09 -0.29
C ILE A 6 2.24 -7.35 -1.45
N LYS A 7 2.32 -7.97 -2.61
CA LYS A 7 3.06 -7.42 -3.74
C LYS A 7 2.19 -7.32 -4.97
N GLY A 8 2.26 -6.18 -5.64
CA GLY A 8 1.60 -5.98 -6.92
C GLY A 8 0.09 -5.76 -6.85
N ALA A 9 -0.42 -5.23 -5.73
CA ALA A 9 -1.84 -4.91 -5.62
C ALA A 9 -2.16 -3.71 -6.53
N GLN A 10 -3.12 -3.88 -7.44
CA GLN A 10 -3.48 -2.83 -8.40
C GLN A 10 -4.79 -2.16 -8.01
N PHE A 11 -4.79 -0.84 -8.03
CA PHE A 11 -5.97 -0.04 -7.72
C PHE A 11 -6.12 1.09 -8.73
N MET A 12 -7.37 1.46 -9.01
CA MET A 12 -7.68 2.62 -9.84
C MET A 12 -7.86 3.83 -8.94
N CYS A 13 -7.04 4.84 -9.14
CA CYS A 13 -6.95 5.98 -8.23
C CYS A 13 -6.98 7.31 -8.99
N ASN A 14 -7.72 8.29 -8.45
CA ASN A 14 -7.68 9.66 -8.94
C ASN A 14 -6.46 10.36 -8.31
N ILE A 15 -5.34 10.37 -9.01
CA ILE A 15 -4.07 10.82 -8.47
C ILE A 15 -3.28 11.61 -9.50
N GLY A 16 -2.70 12.73 -9.06
CA GLY A 16 -1.86 13.56 -9.91
C GLY A 16 -1.71 14.98 -9.38
N ALA A 17 -0.60 15.62 -9.73
CA ALA A 17 -0.29 16.96 -9.26
C ALA A 17 -1.28 18.01 -9.80
N SER A 18 -1.79 17.82 -11.03
CA SER A 18 -2.76 18.73 -11.63
C SER A 18 -4.18 18.24 -11.48
N LYS A 19 -5.13 19.17 -11.50
CA LYS A 19 -6.56 18.85 -11.46
C LYS A 19 -6.98 17.99 -12.66
N GLY A 20 -6.43 18.27 -13.84
CA GLY A 20 -6.72 17.51 -15.05
C GLY A 20 -6.27 16.06 -14.95
N GLU A 21 -5.09 15.83 -14.36
CA GLU A 21 -4.59 14.47 -14.14
C GLU A 21 -5.48 13.70 -13.16
N ARG A 22 -5.92 14.36 -12.07
CA ARG A 22 -6.80 13.75 -11.07
C ARG A 22 -8.21 13.48 -11.56
N ALA A 23 -8.64 14.10 -12.63
CA ALA A 23 -10.00 13.94 -13.16
C ALA A 23 -10.25 12.53 -13.71
N LYS A 24 -9.20 11.82 -14.10
CA LYS A 24 -9.27 10.46 -14.62
C LYS A 24 -8.60 9.50 -13.67
N LYS A 25 -9.24 8.35 -13.46
CA LYS A 25 -8.61 7.27 -12.69
C LYS A 25 -7.45 6.68 -13.48
N GLN A 26 -6.38 6.38 -12.78
CA GLN A 26 -5.24 5.68 -13.35
C GLN A 26 -4.82 4.53 -12.45
N ASN A 27 -4.17 3.55 -13.05
CA ASN A 27 -3.70 2.38 -12.33
C ASN A 27 -2.48 2.73 -11.50
N ILE A 28 -2.51 2.34 -10.23
CA ILE A 28 -1.34 2.35 -9.35
C ILE A 28 -1.09 0.94 -8.85
N VAL A 29 0.16 0.66 -8.51
CA VAL A 29 0.55 -0.64 -7.96
C VAL A 29 1.12 -0.43 -6.58
N VAL A 30 0.59 -1.15 -5.60
CA VAL A 30 0.98 -1.03 -4.19
C VAL A 30 1.63 -2.32 -3.71
N ASP A 31 2.81 -2.18 -3.14
CA ASP A 31 3.48 -3.26 -2.39
C ASP A 31 3.48 -2.86 -0.92
N ALA A 32 3.23 -3.80 -0.04
CA ALA A 32 3.28 -3.58 1.40
C ALA A 32 4.02 -4.73 2.08
N GLU A 33 4.90 -4.39 3.03
CA GLU A 33 5.56 -5.35 3.90
C GLU A 33 5.16 -5.00 5.33
N LEU A 34 4.54 -5.96 6.01
CA LEU A 34 4.01 -5.79 7.36
C LEU A 34 4.87 -6.62 8.31
N PHE A 35 5.59 -5.96 9.20
CA PHE A 35 6.53 -6.61 10.13
C PHE A 35 5.85 -6.90 11.46
N LEU A 36 5.85 -8.16 11.82
CA LEU A 36 5.27 -8.65 13.07
C LEU A 36 5.86 -10.01 13.42
N ASN A 37 5.63 -10.46 14.65
CA ASN A 37 6.07 -11.80 15.05
C ASN A 37 5.02 -12.83 14.60
N LEU A 38 5.43 -13.78 13.78
CA LEU A 38 4.55 -14.82 13.24
C LEU A 38 4.72 -16.17 13.94
N SER A 39 5.52 -16.26 15.02
CA SER A 39 5.80 -17.54 15.68
C SER A 39 4.55 -18.21 16.21
N LYS A 40 3.66 -17.46 16.86
CA LYS A 40 2.43 -18.01 17.44
C LYS A 40 1.48 -18.53 16.37
N ALA A 41 1.35 -17.79 15.27
CA ALA A 41 0.54 -18.23 14.15
C ALA A 41 1.07 -19.52 13.54
N SER A 42 2.40 -19.62 13.34
CA SER A 42 2.99 -20.79 12.72
C SER A 42 2.95 -22.02 13.64
N SER A 43 3.06 -21.83 14.96
CA SER A 43 3.02 -22.96 15.89
C SER A 43 1.60 -23.46 16.18
N THR A 44 0.60 -22.60 16.10
CA THR A 44 -0.80 -22.94 16.39
C THR A 44 -1.64 -23.23 15.15
N ASN A 45 -1.16 -22.82 13.97
CA ASN A 45 -1.93 -22.89 12.72
C ASN A 45 -3.31 -22.21 12.87
N ASP A 46 -3.33 -21.08 13.56
CA ASP A 46 -4.57 -20.37 13.90
C ASP A 46 -4.52 -18.94 13.36
N ILE A 47 -5.47 -18.59 12.48
CA ILE A 47 -5.55 -17.27 11.84
C ILE A 47 -5.72 -16.15 12.86
N ARG A 48 -6.24 -16.43 14.05
CA ARG A 48 -6.40 -15.40 15.09
C ARG A 48 -5.07 -14.85 15.60
N HIS A 49 -3.97 -15.53 15.32
CA HIS A 49 -2.62 -15.13 15.76
C HIS A 49 -1.80 -14.46 14.68
N THR A 50 -2.41 -14.14 13.55
CA THR A 50 -1.76 -13.45 12.43
C THR A 50 -2.65 -12.33 11.91
N ILE A 51 -2.27 -11.77 10.77
CA ILE A 51 -3.02 -10.72 10.08
C ILE A 51 -3.73 -11.36 8.89
N ASN A 52 -5.02 -11.08 8.74
CA ASN A 52 -5.76 -11.47 7.55
C ASN A 52 -5.42 -10.49 6.42
N TYR A 53 -4.60 -10.92 5.47
CA TYR A 53 -4.17 -10.03 4.38
C TYR A 53 -5.31 -9.63 3.43
N LEU A 54 -6.44 -10.32 3.44
CA LEU A 54 -7.63 -9.88 2.70
C LEU A 54 -8.18 -8.58 3.30
N GLU A 55 -8.13 -8.44 4.62
CA GLU A 55 -8.54 -7.20 5.29
C GLU A 55 -7.57 -6.06 4.97
N ILE A 56 -6.28 -6.35 4.89
CA ILE A 56 -5.28 -5.35 4.50
C ILE A 56 -5.51 -4.91 3.06
N HIS A 57 -5.80 -5.83 2.16
CA HIS A 57 -6.12 -5.48 0.78
C HIS A 57 -7.34 -4.55 0.70
N SER A 58 -8.42 -4.88 1.44
CA SER A 58 -9.64 -4.06 1.47
C SER A 58 -9.35 -2.66 2.02
N LEU A 59 -8.52 -2.57 3.05
CA LEU A 59 -8.11 -1.29 3.63
C LEU A 59 -7.35 -0.44 2.62
N MET A 60 -6.37 -1.03 1.93
CA MET A 60 -5.59 -0.32 0.92
C MET A 60 -6.47 0.15 -0.24
N LYS A 61 -7.39 -0.70 -0.68
CA LYS A 61 -8.33 -0.37 -1.75
C LYS A 61 -9.20 0.82 -1.36
N ASP A 62 -9.78 0.81 -0.17
CA ASP A 62 -10.62 1.90 0.31
C ASP A 62 -9.84 3.21 0.37
N ILE A 63 -8.64 3.19 0.92
CA ILE A 63 -7.81 4.39 1.01
C ILE A 63 -7.45 4.92 -0.37
N ALA A 64 -7.10 4.04 -1.30
CA ALA A 64 -6.67 4.43 -2.64
C ALA A 64 -7.82 4.94 -3.51
N GLU A 65 -9.01 4.35 -3.41
CA GLU A 65 -10.09 4.57 -4.37
C GLU A 65 -11.15 5.57 -3.94
N LYS A 66 -11.27 5.86 -2.65
CA LYS A 66 -12.36 6.72 -2.14
C LYS A 66 -12.03 8.20 -2.07
N LYS A 67 -10.80 8.60 -2.39
CA LYS A 67 -10.33 9.96 -2.23
C LYS A 67 -9.34 10.27 -3.34
N GLU A 68 -9.30 11.52 -3.81
CA GLU A 68 -8.25 11.92 -4.75
C GLU A 68 -7.01 12.41 -4.01
N TYR A 69 -5.86 12.23 -4.67
CA TYR A 69 -4.55 12.56 -4.12
C TYR A 69 -3.74 13.38 -5.11
N LYS A 70 -3.05 14.40 -4.62
CA LYS A 70 -2.07 15.13 -5.44
C LYS A 70 -0.75 14.39 -5.54
N LEU A 71 -0.38 13.65 -4.50
CA LEU A 71 0.93 13.01 -4.36
C LEU A 71 0.77 11.54 -3.97
N ILE A 72 1.56 10.68 -4.60
CA ILE A 72 1.61 9.27 -4.18
C ILE A 72 2.23 9.13 -2.78
N GLU A 73 3.05 10.09 -2.36
CA GLU A 73 3.60 10.17 -0.99
C GLU A 73 2.48 10.24 0.05
N THR A 74 1.46 11.06 -0.19
CA THR A 74 0.32 11.20 0.72
C THR A 74 -0.49 9.91 0.79
N LEU A 75 -0.70 9.28 -0.35
CA LEU A 75 -1.38 7.99 -0.41
C LEU A 75 -0.61 6.92 0.37
N ALA A 76 0.71 6.87 0.17
CA ALA A 76 1.56 5.92 0.88
C ALA A 76 1.48 6.12 2.39
N GLU A 77 1.53 7.37 2.85
CA GLU A 77 1.43 7.71 4.28
C GLU A 77 0.07 7.26 4.86
N ASN A 78 -1.02 7.53 4.14
CA ASN A 78 -2.34 7.14 4.60
C ASN A 78 -2.51 5.62 4.69
N ILE A 79 -1.96 4.89 3.74
CA ILE A 79 -1.94 3.42 3.79
C ILE A 79 -1.14 2.93 4.99
N ALA A 80 0.05 3.49 5.21
CA ALA A 80 0.90 3.11 6.33
C ALA A 80 0.19 3.36 7.67
N ILE A 81 -0.41 4.53 7.85
CA ILE A 81 -1.16 4.88 9.06
C ILE A 81 -2.31 3.90 9.27
N GLY A 82 -3.05 3.59 8.21
CA GLY A 82 -4.18 2.66 8.29
C GLY A 82 -3.74 1.26 8.71
N ILE A 83 -2.66 0.76 8.14
CA ILE A 83 -2.12 -0.57 8.48
C ILE A 83 -1.63 -0.60 9.94
N LEU A 84 -0.95 0.44 10.38
CA LEU A 84 -0.37 0.50 11.73
C LEU A 84 -1.42 0.66 12.83
N LYS A 85 -2.69 0.87 12.52
CA LYS A 85 -3.77 0.80 13.51
C LYS A 85 -3.89 -0.57 14.14
N ASN A 86 -3.45 -1.61 13.44
CA ASN A 86 -3.34 -2.94 14.02
C ASN A 86 -2.07 -2.99 14.89
N SER A 87 -2.25 -3.11 16.20
CA SER A 87 -1.15 -3.05 17.18
C SER A 87 -0.15 -4.19 17.07
N SER A 88 -0.52 -5.29 16.41
CA SER A 88 0.40 -6.42 16.17
C SER A 88 1.48 -6.06 15.16
N ILE A 89 1.23 -5.10 14.28
CA ILE A 89 2.17 -4.69 13.25
C ILE A 89 3.12 -3.66 13.83
N LYS A 90 4.42 -3.97 13.82
CA LYS A 90 5.44 -3.13 14.46
C LYS A 90 6.10 -2.15 13.49
N LYS A 91 6.08 -2.48 12.22
CA LYS A 91 6.66 -1.66 11.17
C LYS A 91 5.99 -2.00 9.86
N VAL A 92 5.85 -1.04 8.98
CA VAL A 92 5.31 -1.24 7.63
C VAL A 92 6.19 -0.52 6.62
N VAL A 93 6.43 -1.18 5.49
CA VAL A 93 7.04 -0.57 4.30
C VAL A 93 5.96 -0.53 3.23
N VAL A 94 5.69 0.64 2.68
CA VAL A 94 4.70 0.83 1.61
C VAL A 94 5.41 1.41 0.40
N ARG A 95 5.28 0.74 -0.74
CA ARG A 95 5.77 1.23 -2.03
C ARG A 95 4.59 1.45 -2.95
N ILE A 96 4.51 2.62 -3.56
CA ILE A 96 3.48 2.92 -4.56
C ILE A 96 4.16 3.26 -5.87
N LYS A 97 3.77 2.55 -6.91
CA LYS A 97 4.27 2.74 -8.27
C LYS A 97 3.19 3.40 -9.12
N LYS A 98 3.60 4.38 -9.90
CA LYS A 98 2.78 5.02 -10.93
C LYS A 98 3.32 4.61 -12.30
N PRO A 99 2.82 3.53 -12.91
CA PRO A 99 3.41 2.99 -14.14
C PRO A 99 3.41 3.97 -15.31
N MET A 100 2.41 4.86 -15.38
CA MET A 100 2.26 5.76 -16.51
C MET A 100 2.92 7.11 -16.32
N ALA A 101 3.50 7.40 -15.15
CA ALA A 101 4.00 8.74 -14.82
C ALA A 101 5.07 9.24 -15.80
N LEU A 102 5.98 8.37 -16.21
CA LEU A 102 7.11 8.69 -17.10
C LEU A 102 7.18 7.76 -18.31
N ALA A 103 6.04 7.19 -18.72
CA ALA A 103 6.00 6.23 -19.83
C ALA A 103 6.56 6.81 -21.12
N LYS A 104 6.30 8.09 -21.42
CA LYS A 104 6.81 8.76 -22.61
C LYS A 104 8.31 9.03 -22.56
N LYS A 105 8.94 8.86 -21.42
CA LYS A 105 10.39 9.02 -21.22
C LYS A 105 11.13 7.68 -21.16
N ASN A 106 10.47 6.59 -21.53
CA ASN A 106 11.02 5.24 -21.48
C ASN A 106 11.39 4.80 -20.07
N VAL A 107 10.64 5.24 -19.07
CA VAL A 107 10.78 4.81 -17.68
C VAL A 107 9.62 3.89 -17.36
N LYS A 108 9.89 2.72 -16.78
CA LYS A 108 8.84 1.75 -16.47
C LYS A 108 7.82 2.28 -15.49
N TYR A 109 8.28 2.97 -14.46
CA TYR A 109 7.40 3.56 -13.46
C TYR A 109 8.17 4.57 -12.61
N ALA A 110 7.46 5.51 -12.00
CA ALA A 110 7.96 6.27 -10.87
C ALA A 110 7.35 5.68 -9.61
N ALA A 111 8.07 5.70 -8.50
CA ALA A 111 7.60 5.12 -7.25
C ALA A 111 8.10 5.91 -6.06
N VAL A 112 7.36 5.78 -4.95
CA VAL A 112 7.84 6.17 -3.62
C VAL A 112 7.79 4.96 -2.72
N GLU A 113 8.70 4.90 -1.78
CA GLU A 113 8.70 3.87 -0.74
C GLU A 113 8.94 4.53 0.60
N ILE A 114 8.07 4.25 1.56
CA ILE A 114 8.19 4.79 2.91
C ILE A 114 8.21 3.65 3.92
N THR A 115 8.87 3.89 5.03
CA THR A 115 8.91 2.98 6.18
C THR A 115 8.36 3.73 7.39
N ARG A 116 7.39 3.14 8.08
CA ARG A 116 6.77 3.73 9.27
C ARG A 116 6.63 2.70 10.37
N ASN A 117 6.63 3.20 11.60
CA ASN A 117 6.44 2.35 12.77
C ASN A 117 5.71 3.08 13.90
#